data_12bc770a7f2e54b4cf7f2419711cf4aa
#
_entry.id   12bc770a7f2e54b4cf7f2419711cf4aa
#
_cell.length_a   1.000
_cell.length_b   1.000
_cell.length_c   1.000
_cell.angle_alpha   90.00
_cell.angle_beta   90.00
_cell.angle_gamma   90.00
#
_symmetry.space_group_name_H-M   'P 1'
#
loop_
_entity.id
_entity.type
_entity.pdbx_description
1 polymer ?
#
loop_
_entity_poly.entity_id
_entity_poly.type
_entity_poly.pdbx_seq_one_letter_code
_entity_poly.pdbx_strand_id
1 'polypeptide(L)'
;MPRVKRGVTARARHKKVLALAKGYRGRRKNVYRIAKEAVMKAGQYAYRDRRQKKRQFRTLWIARINAASREMGLPYSVFMNGLKKASIEIDRKVLADLAVFDKAAFAHIFAQAKASLGA
;
A
#
# COMPACT_ATOMS: atom_id res chain seq x y z
N MET A 1 -49.04 30.03 0.53
CA MET A 1 -48.25 29.07 1.30
C MET A 1 -47.15 28.44 0.48
N PRO A 2 -45.91 28.61 0.88
CA PRO A 2 -44.79 28.02 0.07
C PRO A 2 -44.85 26.51 0.10
N ARG A 3 -44.65 25.92 -1.06
CA ARG A 3 -44.60 24.48 -1.23
C ARG A 3 -43.15 24.02 -1.05
N VAL A 4 -42.97 22.97 -0.29
CA VAL A 4 -41.65 22.37 -0.17
C VAL A 4 -41.25 21.73 -1.50
N LYS A 5 -40.18 22.19 -2.08
CA LYS A 5 -39.68 21.71 -3.37
C LYS A 5 -38.34 21.02 -3.17
N ARG A 6 -38.14 19.92 -3.87
CA ARG A 6 -36.91 19.11 -3.74
C ARG A 6 -35.80 19.56 -4.68
N GLY A 7 -36.05 20.58 -5.50
CA GLY A 7 -35.05 21.08 -6.46
C GLY A 7 -33.75 21.50 -5.83
N VAL A 8 -33.83 22.24 -4.71
CA VAL A 8 -32.65 22.75 -3.99
C VAL A 8 -31.86 21.59 -3.40
N THR A 9 -32.54 20.65 -2.73
CA THR A 9 -31.86 19.49 -2.10
C THR A 9 -31.25 18.57 -3.13
N ALA A 10 -31.95 18.31 -4.22
CA ALA A 10 -31.45 17.47 -5.31
C ALA A 10 -30.19 18.08 -5.93
N ARG A 11 -30.22 19.38 -6.20
CA ARG A 11 -29.08 20.09 -6.78
C ARG A 11 -27.86 20.04 -5.87
N ALA A 12 -28.07 20.20 -4.57
CA ALA A 12 -26.98 20.11 -3.58
C ALA A 12 -26.33 18.74 -3.58
N ARG A 13 -27.15 17.68 -3.65
CA ARG A 13 -26.66 16.31 -3.73
C ARG A 13 -25.87 16.06 -5.02
N HIS A 14 -26.37 16.58 -6.14
CA HIS A 14 -25.69 16.46 -7.43
C HIS A 14 -24.34 17.18 -7.42
N LYS A 15 -24.29 18.38 -6.87
CA LYS A 15 -23.06 19.14 -6.77
C LYS A 15 -22.01 18.45 -5.91
N LYS A 16 -22.44 17.78 -4.85
CA LYS A 16 -21.56 17.03 -3.97
C LYS A 16 -20.85 15.92 -4.73
N VAL A 17 -21.61 15.16 -5.53
CA VAL A 17 -21.06 14.09 -6.35
C VAL A 17 -20.13 14.64 -7.43
N LEU A 18 -20.55 15.72 -8.10
CA LEU A 18 -19.75 16.33 -9.16
C LEU A 18 -18.44 16.92 -8.63
N ALA A 19 -18.44 17.40 -7.39
CA ALA A 19 -17.22 17.89 -6.75
C ALA A 19 -16.19 16.78 -6.59
N LEU A 20 -16.65 15.56 -6.28
CA LEU A 20 -15.78 14.38 -6.18
C LEU A 20 -15.28 13.92 -7.54
N ALA A 21 -15.97 14.28 -8.62
CA ALA A 21 -15.62 13.89 -9.97
C ALA A 21 -14.74 14.91 -10.71
N LYS A 22 -14.33 15.98 -10.04
CA LYS A 22 -13.48 16.99 -10.66
C LYS A 22 -12.17 16.36 -11.16
N GLY A 23 -11.78 16.73 -12.35
CA GLY A 23 -10.58 16.21 -12.98
C GLY A 23 -10.80 14.93 -13.78
N TYR A 24 -12.00 14.38 -13.76
CA TYR A 24 -12.31 13.17 -14.53
C TYR A 24 -12.40 13.51 -16.03
N ARG A 25 -12.19 12.51 -16.84
CA ARG A 25 -12.12 12.66 -18.29
C ARG A 25 -13.49 12.80 -18.93
N GLY A 26 -13.60 13.71 -19.89
CA GLY A 26 -14.81 13.87 -20.69
C GLY A 26 -16.02 14.24 -19.86
N ARG A 27 -17.14 13.64 -20.17
CA ARG A 27 -18.39 13.94 -19.49
C ARG A 27 -18.49 13.36 -18.07
N ARG A 28 -17.56 12.52 -17.68
CA ARG A 28 -17.53 11.98 -16.32
C ARG A 28 -17.34 13.06 -15.25
N LYS A 29 -16.79 14.20 -15.64
CA LYS A 29 -16.54 15.31 -14.71
C LYS A 29 -17.75 16.23 -14.55
N ASN A 30 -18.69 16.29 -15.50
CA ASN A 30 -19.74 17.29 -15.51
C ASN A 30 -21.16 16.78 -15.73
N VAL A 31 -21.34 15.56 -16.20
CA VAL A 31 -22.68 14.94 -16.37
C VAL A 31 -22.95 14.09 -15.14
N TYR A 32 -23.97 14.45 -14.37
CA TYR A 32 -24.24 13.81 -13.07
C TYR A 32 -24.38 12.30 -13.16
N ARG A 33 -25.16 11.82 -14.11
CA ARG A 33 -25.41 10.38 -14.26
C ARG A 33 -24.13 9.59 -14.40
N ILE A 34 -23.29 10.01 -15.32
CA ILE A 34 -22.01 9.37 -15.61
C ILE A 34 -21.03 9.63 -14.47
N ALA A 35 -21.02 10.85 -13.92
CA ALA A 35 -20.15 11.20 -12.79
C ALA A 35 -20.45 10.35 -11.56
N LYS A 36 -21.72 10.10 -11.27
CA LYS A 36 -22.13 9.26 -10.15
C LYS A 36 -21.59 7.85 -10.28
N GLU A 37 -21.73 7.26 -11.47
CA GLU A 37 -21.20 5.92 -11.75
C GLU A 37 -19.68 5.89 -11.59
N ALA A 38 -18.99 6.90 -12.11
CA ALA A 38 -17.54 6.99 -12.02
C ALA A 38 -17.07 7.13 -10.56
N VAL A 39 -17.77 7.94 -9.76
CA VAL A 39 -17.45 8.13 -8.33
C VAL A 39 -17.69 6.85 -7.55
N MET A 40 -18.78 6.13 -7.85
CA MET A 40 -19.06 4.83 -7.22
C MET A 40 -17.96 3.82 -7.51
N LYS A 41 -17.51 3.77 -8.76
CA LYS A 41 -16.42 2.88 -9.16
C LYS A 41 -15.11 3.28 -8.50
N ALA A 42 -14.85 4.58 -8.41
CA ALA A 42 -13.67 5.10 -7.71
C ALA A 42 -13.67 4.67 -6.26
N GLY A 43 -14.84 4.72 -5.60
CA GLY A 43 -14.99 4.27 -4.22
C GLY A 43 -14.72 2.78 -4.05
N GLN A 44 -15.21 1.97 -4.99
CA GLN A 44 -14.95 0.53 -5.00
C GLN A 44 -13.47 0.23 -5.17
N TYR A 45 -12.82 0.92 -6.09
CA TYR A 45 -11.38 0.76 -6.31
C TYR A 45 -10.59 1.21 -5.08
N ALA A 46 -10.99 2.31 -4.45
CA ALA A 46 -10.32 2.80 -3.24
C ALA A 46 -10.40 1.76 -2.11
N TYR A 47 -11.57 1.15 -1.91
CA TYR A 47 -11.77 0.11 -0.90
C TYR A 47 -10.86 -1.10 -1.18
N ARG A 48 -10.91 -1.60 -2.41
CA ARG A 48 -10.09 -2.74 -2.82
C ARG A 48 -8.61 -2.44 -2.71
N ASP A 49 -8.19 -1.28 -3.21
CA ASP A 49 -6.79 -0.92 -3.33
C ASP A 49 -6.14 -0.57 -2.00
N ARG A 50 -6.92 -0.13 -1.01
CA ARG A 50 -6.39 0.02 0.35
C ARG A 50 -5.92 -1.33 0.91
N ARG A 51 -6.61 -2.41 0.56
CA ARG A 51 -6.22 -3.76 0.94
C ARG A 51 -5.06 -4.27 0.11
N GLN A 52 -5.10 -4.00 -1.20
CA GLN A 52 -4.00 -4.36 -2.09
C GLN A 52 -2.72 -3.59 -1.77
N LYS A 53 -2.84 -2.36 -1.28
CA LYS A 53 -1.68 -1.55 -0.89
C LYS A 53 -0.81 -2.28 0.13
N LYS A 54 -1.43 -2.89 1.11
CA LYS A 54 -0.72 -3.66 2.14
C LYS A 54 0.06 -4.83 1.53
N ARG A 55 -0.58 -5.55 0.61
CA ARG A 55 0.05 -6.68 -0.09
C ARG A 55 1.20 -6.23 -0.98
N GLN A 56 1.00 -5.13 -1.70
CA GLN A 56 2.01 -4.61 -2.60
C GLN A 56 3.23 -4.10 -1.86
N PHE A 57 3.03 -3.41 -0.75
CA PHE A 57 4.16 -2.96 0.06
C PHE A 57 4.90 -4.13 0.68
N ARG A 58 4.19 -5.14 1.14
CA ARG A 58 4.84 -6.35 1.66
C ARG A 58 5.69 -7.02 0.59
N THR A 59 5.16 -7.12 -0.63
CA THR A 59 5.92 -7.67 -1.78
C THR A 59 7.18 -6.86 -2.04
N LEU A 60 7.09 -5.53 -1.98
CA LEU A 60 8.23 -4.64 -2.16
C LEU A 60 9.27 -4.86 -1.07
N TRP A 61 8.84 -4.95 0.18
CA TRP A 61 9.76 -5.19 1.30
C TRP A 61 10.49 -6.51 1.13
N ILE A 62 9.75 -7.56 0.77
CA ILE A 62 10.34 -8.88 0.54
C ILE A 62 11.37 -8.81 -0.59
N ALA A 63 11.06 -8.11 -1.67
CA ALA A 63 11.97 -7.96 -2.81
C ALA A 63 13.27 -7.25 -2.40
N ARG A 64 13.15 -6.19 -1.61
CA ARG A 64 14.32 -5.44 -1.14
C ARG A 64 15.18 -6.25 -0.18
N ILE A 65 14.55 -6.95 0.75
CA ILE A 65 15.25 -7.81 1.71
C ILE A 65 15.94 -8.94 0.95
N ASN A 66 15.25 -9.55 0.00
CA ASN A 66 15.79 -10.65 -0.80
C ASN A 66 17.02 -10.20 -1.60
N ALA A 67 16.94 -9.05 -2.24
CA ALA A 67 18.07 -8.49 -2.99
C ALA A 67 19.29 -8.30 -2.09
N ALA A 68 19.09 -7.70 -0.92
CA ALA A 68 20.18 -7.45 0.02
C ALA A 68 20.77 -8.75 0.60
N SER A 69 19.91 -9.71 0.94
CA SER A 69 20.36 -10.98 1.52
C SER A 69 21.11 -11.83 0.50
N ARG A 70 20.67 -11.83 -0.76
CA ARG A 70 21.35 -12.55 -1.85
C ARG A 70 22.70 -11.93 -2.17
N GLU A 71 22.79 -10.61 -2.11
CA GLU A 71 24.05 -9.91 -2.27
C GLU A 71 25.07 -10.37 -1.23
N MET A 72 24.59 -10.72 -0.04
CA MET A 72 25.43 -11.22 1.05
C MET A 72 25.56 -12.75 1.10
N GLY A 73 24.87 -13.45 0.20
CA GLY A 73 25.06 -14.87 0.01
C GLY A 73 23.95 -15.81 0.45
N LEU A 74 22.81 -15.29 0.95
CA LEU A 74 21.70 -16.15 1.38
C LEU A 74 20.40 -15.75 0.66
N PRO A 75 19.56 -16.74 0.27
CA PRO A 75 18.22 -16.42 -0.21
C PRO A 75 17.32 -15.92 0.91
N TYR A 76 16.24 -15.23 0.54
CA TYR A 76 15.32 -14.62 1.48
C TYR A 76 14.77 -15.62 2.51
N SER A 77 14.33 -16.79 2.06
CA SER A 77 13.71 -17.77 2.95
C SER A 77 14.70 -18.27 4.03
N VAL A 78 15.94 -18.47 3.66
CA VAL A 78 16.99 -18.91 4.58
C VAL A 78 17.33 -17.80 5.58
N PHE A 79 17.42 -16.56 5.09
CA PHE A 79 17.69 -15.40 5.94
C PHE A 79 16.58 -15.22 6.99
N MET A 80 15.31 -15.31 6.56
CA MET A 80 14.17 -15.19 7.47
C MET A 80 14.14 -16.30 8.51
N ASN A 81 14.50 -17.51 8.12
CA ASN A 81 14.63 -18.63 9.05
C ASN A 81 15.73 -18.36 10.09
N GLY A 82 16.84 -17.78 9.64
CA GLY A 82 17.95 -17.40 10.52
C GLY A 82 17.52 -16.35 11.54
N LEU A 83 16.70 -15.39 11.14
CA LEU A 83 16.16 -14.38 12.05
C LEU A 83 15.28 -15.03 13.12
N LYS A 84 14.46 -15.99 12.75
CA LYS A 84 13.63 -16.73 13.71
C LYS A 84 14.47 -17.50 14.70
N LYS A 85 15.49 -18.19 14.24
CA LYS A 85 16.40 -18.95 15.09
C LYS A 85 17.19 -18.08 16.04
N ALA A 86 17.54 -16.86 15.61
CA ALA A 86 18.24 -15.90 16.44
C ALA A 86 17.30 -15.12 17.37
N SER A 87 15.99 -15.37 17.29
CA SER A 87 14.95 -14.66 18.05
C SER A 87 14.97 -13.16 17.79
N ILE A 88 15.27 -12.76 16.58
CA ILE A 88 15.25 -11.35 16.18
C ILE A 88 13.85 -11.01 15.66
N GLU A 89 13.18 -10.11 16.34
CA GLU A 89 11.82 -9.69 16.01
C GLU A 89 11.83 -8.29 15.38
N ILE A 90 12.18 -8.23 14.11
CA ILE A 90 12.14 -7.00 13.32
C ILE A 90 11.20 -7.26 12.14
N ASP A 91 10.25 -6.35 11.91
CA ASP A 91 9.30 -6.55 10.82
C ASP A 91 9.96 -6.28 9.46
N ARG A 92 9.28 -6.70 8.41
CA ARG A 92 9.81 -6.62 7.05
C ARG A 92 9.97 -5.19 6.57
N LYS A 93 9.09 -4.30 7.03
CA LYS A 93 9.17 -2.88 6.67
C LYS A 93 10.50 -2.27 7.14
N VAL A 94 10.83 -2.50 8.40
CA VAL A 94 12.06 -1.98 9.01
C VAL A 94 13.28 -2.63 8.36
N LEU A 95 13.25 -3.94 8.13
CA LEU A 95 14.35 -4.66 7.48
C LEU A 95 14.61 -4.13 6.07
N ALA A 96 13.55 -3.90 5.30
CA ALA A 96 13.67 -3.37 3.94
C ALA A 96 14.28 -1.96 3.96
N ASP A 97 13.86 -1.15 4.92
CA ASP A 97 14.37 0.20 5.09
C ASP A 97 15.87 0.19 5.40
N LEU A 98 16.28 -0.66 6.32
CA LEU A 98 17.69 -0.83 6.66
C LEU A 98 18.51 -1.34 5.47
N ALA A 99 17.96 -2.26 4.70
CA ALA A 99 18.62 -2.83 3.54
C ALA A 99 18.96 -1.77 2.49
N VAL A 100 18.12 -0.75 2.36
CA VAL A 100 18.31 0.31 1.36
C VAL A 100 19.10 1.48 1.92
N PHE A 101 18.75 1.95 3.12
CA PHE A 101 19.26 3.20 3.67
C PHE A 101 20.36 3.04 4.70
N ASP A 102 20.47 1.89 5.32
CA ASP A 102 21.51 1.63 6.34
C ASP A 102 22.03 0.21 6.17
N LYS A 103 22.87 0.03 5.17
CA LYS A 103 23.42 -1.29 4.82
C LYS A 103 24.30 -1.86 5.93
N ALA A 104 24.97 -1.01 6.70
CA ALA A 104 25.81 -1.46 7.81
C ALA A 104 24.98 -2.12 8.90
N ALA A 105 23.84 -1.51 9.28
CA ALA A 105 22.93 -2.08 10.26
C ALA A 105 22.31 -3.39 9.74
N PHE A 106 21.94 -3.43 8.48
CA PHE A 106 21.42 -4.64 7.87
C PHE A 106 22.46 -5.76 7.87
N ALA A 107 23.71 -5.44 7.54
CA ALA A 107 24.80 -6.41 7.54
C ALA A 107 25.03 -7.01 8.93
N HIS A 108 24.89 -6.20 9.97
CA HIS A 108 25.02 -6.65 11.35
C HIS A 108 23.92 -7.66 11.71
N ILE A 109 22.68 -7.34 11.36
CA ILE A 109 21.53 -8.23 11.56
C ILE A 109 21.72 -9.51 10.75
N PHE A 110 22.14 -9.39 9.50
CA PHE A 110 22.41 -10.52 8.63
C PHE A 110 23.45 -11.47 9.21
N ALA A 111 24.53 -10.91 9.75
CA ALA A 111 25.59 -11.71 10.37
C ALA A 111 25.06 -12.51 11.56
N GLN A 112 24.21 -11.92 12.38
CA GLN A 112 23.59 -12.61 13.51
C GLN A 112 22.68 -13.74 13.06
N ALA A 113 21.88 -13.49 12.01
CA ALA A 113 20.97 -14.50 11.44
C ALA A 113 21.77 -15.66 10.84
N LYS A 114 22.83 -15.35 10.11
CA LYS A 114 23.69 -16.34 9.49
C LYS A 114 24.41 -17.21 10.54
N ALA A 115 24.85 -16.58 11.61
CA ALA A 115 25.49 -17.30 12.72
C ALA A 115 24.55 -18.32 13.37
N SER A 116 23.28 -17.98 13.50
CA SER A 116 22.26 -18.90 14.02
C SER A 116 22.02 -20.09 13.12
N LEU A 117 22.17 -19.90 11.80
CA LEU A 117 21.99 -20.98 10.84
C LEU A 117 23.19 -21.91 10.78
N GLY A 118 24.37 -21.36 11.00
CA GLY A 118 25.61 -22.10 10.94
C GLY A 118 25.94 -22.92 12.17
N ALA A 119 25.11 -22.77 13.18
CA ALA A 119 25.34 -23.46 14.46
C ALA A 119 24.95 -24.93 14.38
#